data_2c97da5e3d8404db0415f39aa11da44c
#
_entry.id   2c97da5e3d8404db0415f39aa11da44c
#
_cell.length_a   1.000
_cell.length_b   1.000
_cell.length_c   1.000
_cell.angle_alpha   90.00
_cell.angle_beta   90.00
_cell.angle_gamma   90.00
#
_symmetry.space_group_name_H-M   'P 1'
#
loop_
_entity.id
_entity.type
_entity.pdbx_description
1 polymer ?
#
loop_
_entity_poly.entity_id
_entity_poly.type
_entity_poly.pdbx_seq_one_letter_code
_entity_poly.pdbx_strand_id
1 'polypeptide(L)'
;MKKLIFIIMVGSLFMGCFPITMQSLSQSSKVKAGMTTDEVRDIMGEPVMTELDRNVEEWHYCKFVVNKDRYLAIFFVDNKVIAKIFYTQAERMGDCSLFVKTGDYKVPPEVQAILDAPVDSIDTN
;
A
#
# COMPACT_ATOMS: atom_id res chain seq x y z
N MET A 1 3.23 -43.73 48.11
CA MET A 1 3.83 -43.34 46.84
C MET A 1 2.96 -42.23 46.23
N LYS A 2 3.32 -41.01 46.49
CA LYS A 2 2.57 -39.87 45.96
C LYS A 2 3.30 -39.36 44.72
N LYS A 3 2.74 -39.60 43.55
CA LYS A 3 3.24 -39.07 42.30
C LYS A 3 2.83 -37.59 42.23
N LEU A 4 3.77 -36.71 42.45
CA LEU A 4 3.61 -35.30 42.28
C LEU A 4 3.64 -35.00 40.76
N ILE A 5 2.48 -34.76 40.19
CA ILE A 5 2.37 -34.33 38.79
C ILE A 5 2.66 -32.82 38.82
N PHE A 6 3.86 -32.44 38.42
CA PHE A 6 4.23 -31.06 38.15
C PHE A 6 3.63 -30.67 36.81
N ILE A 7 2.47 -30.05 36.85
CA ILE A 7 1.91 -29.39 35.66
C ILE A 7 2.69 -28.10 35.47
N ILE A 8 3.68 -28.18 34.62
CA ILE A 8 4.36 -26.98 34.12
C ILE A 8 3.38 -26.28 33.17
N MET A 9 2.67 -25.30 33.69
CA MET A 9 1.87 -24.39 32.91
C MET A 9 2.85 -23.46 32.18
N VAL A 10 3.27 -23.87 30.99
CA VAL A 10 4.04 -23.00 30.08
C VAL A 10 3.05 -22.00 29.53
N GLY A 11 2.93 -20.89 30.25
CA GLY A 11 2.26 -19.70 29.75
C GLY A 11 3.03 -19.19 28.54
N SER A 12 2.57 -19.54 27.34
CA SER A 12 3.03 -18.93 26.12
C SER A 12 2.60 -17.47 26.13
N LEU A 13 3.48 -16.62 26.62
CA LEU A 13 3.41 -15.19 26.36
C LEU A 13 3.63 -14.99 24.85
N PHE A 14 2.52 -15.04 24.11
CA PHE A 14 2.49 -14.44 22.79
C PHE A 14 2.67 -12.93 22.98
N MET A 15 3.91 -12.50 23.15
CA MET A 15 4.27 -11.11 22.84
C MET A 15 4.08 -10.99 21.33
N GLY A 16 2.87 -10.59 20.96
CA GLY A 16 2.58 -10.12 19.62
C GLY A 16 3.47 -8.90 19.36
N CYS A 17 4.67 -9.14 18.84
CA CYS A 17 5.37 -8.10 18.10
C CYS A 17 4.43 -7.75 16.94
N PHE A 18 3.65 -6.70 17.11
CA PHE A 18 3.11 -5.99 15.97
C PHE A 18 4.33 -5.47 15.21
N PRO A 19 4.67 -6.00 14.03
CA PRO A 19 5.68 -5.37 13.24
C PRO A 19 5.13 -3.98 12.92
N ILE A 20 5.76 -2.96 13.48
CA ILE A 20 5.64 -1.61 12.92
C ILE A 20 6.25 -1.78 11.54
N THR A 21 5.42 -2.03 10.56
CA THR A 21 5.84 -2.15 9.16
C THR A 21 6.26 -0.75 8.72
N MET A 22 7.51 -0.42 8.99
CA MET A 22 8.16 0.69 8.30
C MET A 22 8.25 0.26 6.83
N GLN A 23 7.23 0.62 6.05
CA GLN A 23 7.21 0.34 4.63
C GLN A 23 8.42 1.01 3.99
N SER A 24 9.30 0.22 3.42
CA SER A 24 10.47 0.76 2.74
C SER A 24 10.11 1.12 1.31
N LEU A 25 9.91 2.41 1.03
CA LEU A 25 9.70 2.88 -0.34
C LEU A 25 10.92 2.62 -1.25
N SER A 26 12.07 2.19 -0.69
CA SER A 26 13.25 1.84 -1.48
C SER A 26 13.01 0.65 -2.43
N GLN A 27 12.07 -0.24 -2.11
CA GLN A 27 11.72 -1.37 -2.98
C GLN A 27 10.89 -0.95 -4.21
N SER A 28 10.37 0.26 -4.22
CA SER A 28 9.53 0.78 -5.32
C SER A 28 10.22 0.78 -6.68
N SER A 29 11.56 0.83 -6.72
CA SER A 29 12.34 0.74 -7.97
C SER A 29 12.18 -0.61 -8.66
N LYS A 30 11.82 -1.67 -7.94
CA LYS A 30 11.56 -3.01 -8.45
C LYS A 30 10.19 -3.15 -9.09
N VAL A 31 9.24 -2.28 -8.74
CA VAL A 31 7.90 -2.28 -9.31
C VAL A 31 7.95 -1.74 -10.73
N LYS A 32 7.52 -2.55 -11.68
CA LYS A 32 7.53 -2.24 -13.12
C LYS A 32 6.12 -2.27 -13.70
N ALA A 33 5.90 -1.54 -14.78
CA ALA A 33 4.66 -1.64 -15.56
C ALA A 33 4.41 -3.08 -16.00
N GLY A 34 3.16 -3.51 -15.94
CA GLY A 34 2.73 -4.85 -16.28
C GLY A 34 2.81 -5.88 -15.17
N MET A 35 3.41 -5.55 -14.02
CA MET A 35 3.38 -6.42 -12.84
C MET A 35 1.96 -6.53 -12.28
N THR A 36 1.64 -7.70 -11.76
CA THR A 36 0.36 -7.96 -11.08
C THR A 36 0.34 -7.39 -9.66
N THR A 37 -0.85 -7.28 -9.08
CA THR A 37 -1.03 -6.87 -7.66
C THR A 37 -0.28 -7.82 -6.72
N ASP A 38 -0.28 -9.13 -7.00
CA ASP A 38 0.44 -10.12 -6.18
C ASP A 38 1.95 -9.90 -6.22
N GLU A 39 2.52 -9.67 -7.40
CA GLU A 39 3.95 -9.35 -7.56
C GLU A 39 4.32 -8.04 -6.84
N VAL A 40 3.47 -7.02 -6.92
CA VAL A 40 3.69 -5.76 -6.20
C VAL A 40 3.59 -5.97 -4.69
N ARG A 41 2.62 -6.75 -4.21
CA ARG A 41 2.49 -7.08 -2.79
C ARG A 41 3.70 -7.85 -2.26
N ASP A 42 4.27 -8.75 -3.04
CA ASP A 42 5.48 -9.49 -2.68
C ASP A 42 6.71 -8.57 -2.54
N ILE A 43 6.78 -7.51 -3.35
CA ILE A 43 7.87 -6.54 -3.32
C ILE A 43 7.68 -5.50 -2.22
N MET A 44 6.49 -4.91 -2.12
CA MET A 44 6.20 -3.73 -1.31
C MET A 44 5.52 -4.05 0.03
N GLY A 45 4.92 -5.23 0.17
CA GLY A 45 4.02 -5.56 1.27
C GLY A 45 2.61 -5.00 1.06
N GLU A 46 1.80 -5.02 2.13
CA GLU A 46 0.44 -4.49 2.07
C GLU A 46 0.44 -2.97 1.99
N PRO A 47 -0.39 -2.39 1.12
CA PRO A 47 -0.56 -0.93 1.06
C PRO A 47 -1.27 -0.40 2.32
N VAL A 48 -1.05 0.87 2.64
CA VAL A 48 -1.77 1.54 3.75
C VAL A 48 -3.20 1.94 3.36
N MET A 49 -3.45 2.07 2.06
CA MET A 49 -4.78 2.35 1.51
C MET A 49 -4.89 1.77 0.11
N THR A 50 -6.07 1.23 -0.19
CA THR A 50 -6.47 0.82 -1.55
C THR A 50 -7.78 1.50 -1.92
N GLU A 51 -7.91 1.87 -3.17
CA GLU A 51 -9.13 2.46 -3.73
C GLU A 51 -9.38 1.86 -5.11
N LEU A 52 -10.63 1.64 -5.45
CA LEU A 52 -11.06 1.22 -6.78
C LEU A 52 -12.03 2.26 -7.31
N ASP A 53 -11.65 2.93 -8.37
CA ASP A 53 -12.52 3.81 -9.13
C ASP A 53 -12.63 3.31 -10.57
N ARG A 54 -13.86 2.95 -10.97
CA ARG A 54 -14.13 2.24 -12.24
C ARG A 54 -13.30 0.96 -12.35
N ASN A 55 -12.39 0.89 -13.33
CA ASN A 55 -11.46 -0.21 -13.54
C ASN A 55 -10.02 0.11 -13.14
N VAL A 56 -9.80 1.24 -12.47
CA VAL A 56 -8.50 1.64 -11.93
C VAL A 56 -8.45 1.31 -10.45
N GLU A 57 -7.55 0.42 -10.05
CA GLU A 57 -7.24 0.16 -8.66
C GLU A 57 -5.99 0.96 -8.27
N GLU A 58 -6.06 1.66 -7.17
CA GLU A 58 -5.00 2.54 -6.68
C GLU A 58 -4.52 2.08 -5.31
N TRP A 59 -3.22 1.86 -5.17
CA TRP A 59 -2.58 1.45 -3.92
C TRP A 59 -1.62 2.51 -3.42
N HIS A 60 -1.74 2.85 -2.14
CA HIS A 60 -0.87 3.81 -1.49
C HIS A 60 0.03 3.16 -0.45
N TYR A 61 1.28 3.60 -0.47
CA TYR A 61 2.30 3.30 0.52
C TYR A 61 2.84 4.60 1.07
N CYS A 62 3.19 4.63 2.35
CA CYS A 62 3.76 5.84 2.93
C CYS A 62 4.93 5.54 3.86
N LYS A 63 5.80 6.52 4.00
CA LYS A 63 6.94 6.50 4.91
C LYS A 63 7.15 7.89 5.51
N PHE A 64 7.29 7.92 6.83
CA PHE A 64 7.75 9.12 7.51
C PHE A 64 9.22 9.40 7.15
N VAL A 65 9.53 10.63 6.79
CA VAL A 65 10.88 11.16 6.60
C VAL A 65 10.97 12.48 7.35
N VAL A 66 12.12 12.81 7.88
CA VAL A 66 12.31 14.04 8.66
C VAL A 66 11.64 15.24 7.98
N ASN A 67 10.73 15.89 8.70
CA ASN A 67 9.93 17.06 8.31
C ASN A 67 8.90 16.86 7.18
N LYS A 68 8.68 15.64 6.71
CA LYS A 68 7.64 15.34 5.70
C LYS A 68 7.32 13.85 5.63
N ASP A 69 6.13 13.56 5.15
CA ASP A 69 5.74 12.22 4.75
C ASP A 69 5.98 12.03 3.25
N ARG A 70 6.50 10.87 2.87
CA ARG A 70 6.64 10.45 1.48
C ARG A 70 5.67 9.34 1.17
N TYR A 71 5.06 9.45 0.02
CA TYR A 71 4.07 8.51 -0.47
C TYR A 71 4.45 7.95 -1.83
N LEU A 72 3.98 6.75 -2.08
CA LEU A 72 3.99 6.10 -3.37
C LEU A 72 2.56 5.70 -3.70
N ALA A 73 2.03 6.14 -4.83
CA ALA A 73 0.81 5.60 -5.40
C ALA A 73 1.14 4.72 -6.60
N ILE A 74 0.50 3.55 -6.67
CA ILE A 74 0.62 2.59 -7.78
C ILE A 74 -0.77 2.37 -8.34
N PHE A 75 -0.91 2.48 -9.64
CA PHE A 75 -2.17 2.36 -10.36
C PHE A 75 -2.18 1.07 -11.18
N PHE A 76 -3.28 0.34 -11.08
CA PHE A 76 -3.50 -0.92 -11.78
C PHE A 76 -4.75 -0.83 -12.64
N VAL A 77 -4.70 -1.44 -13.81
CA VAL A 77 -5.85 -1.74 -14.66
C VAL A 77 -5.75 -3.21 -15.07
N ASP A 78 -6.85 -3.94 -15.01
CA ASP A 78 -6.89 -5.38 -15.29
C ASP A 78 -5.79 -6.16 -14.53
N ASN A 79 -5.63 -5.86 -13.26
CA ASN A 79 -4.64 -6.47 -12.37
C ASN A 79 -3.17 -6.27 -12.81
N LYS A 80 -2.87 -5.18 -13.52
CA LYS A 80 -1.51 -4.86 -13.98
C LYS A 80 -1.15 -3.41 -13.71
N VAL A 81 0.08 -3.17 -13.22
CA VAL A 81 0.62 -1.83 -13.03
C VAL A 81 0.65 -1.07 -14.36
N ILE A 82 0.02 0.10 -14.39
CA ILE A 82 0.06 1.02 -15.52
C ILE A 82 0.86 2.29 -15.22
N ALA A 83 0.88 2.72 -13.96
CA ALA A 83 1.61 3.92 -13.54
C ALA A 83 2.00 3.83 -12.07
N LYS A 84 3.00 4.60 -11.68
CA LYS A 84 3.35 4.87 -10.28
C LYS A 84 3.88 6.29 -10.13
N ILE A 85 3.52 6.93 -9.04
CA ILE A 85 3.98 8.28 -8.71
C ILE A 85 4.45 8.34 -7.26
N PHE A 86 5.39 9.25 -7.02
CA PHE A 86 5.73 9.70 -5.67
C PHE A 86 5.09 11.05 -5.42
N TYR A 87 4.64 11.26 -4.20
CA TYR A 87 4.17 12.56 -3.74
C TYR A 87 4.57 12.77 -2.28
N THR A 88 4.50 13.99 -1.82
CA THR A 88 4.91 14.39 -0.48
C THR A 88 3.83 15.21 0.20
N GLN A 89 3.82 15.13 1.51
CA GLN A 89 2.98 15.94 2.38
C GLN A 89 3.87 16.55 3.46
N ALA A 90 3.66 17.82 3.78
CA ALA A 90 4.31 18.42 4.95
C ALA A 90 3.95 17.63 6.20
N GLU A 91 4.93 17.49 7.10
CA GLU A 91 4.75 16.75 8.34
C GLU A 91 3.49 17.20 9.08
N ARG A 92 2.65 16.24 9.44
CA ARG A 92 1.49 16.43 10.29
C ARG A 92 1.58 15.49 11.48
N MET A 93 0.93 15.84 12.56
CA MET A 93 0.82 14.96 13.71
C MET A 93 -0.10 13.80 13.38
N GLY A 94 0.42 12.57 13.50
CA GLY A 94 -0.35 11.35 13.30
C GLY A 94 0.34 10.35 12.35
N ASP A 95 -0.33 9.26 12.09
CA ASP A 95 0.13 8.24 11.15
C ASP A 95 0.00 8.74 9.70
N CYS A 96 0.98 8.44 8.85
CA CYS A 96 0.98 8.89 7.46
C CYS A 96 -0.23 8.36 6.67
N SER A 97 -0.82 7.23 7.09
CA SER A 97 -2.02 6.68 6.46
C SER A 97 -3.25 7.61 6.53
N LEU A 98 -3.27 8.54 7.49
CA LEU A 98 -4.36 9.50 7.65
C LEU A 98 -4.35 10.63 6.61
N PHE A 99 -3.24 10.80 5.91
CA PHE A 99 -3.03 11.93 5.00
C PHE A 99 -2.77 11.49 3.55
N VAL A 100 -3.23 10.29 3.21
CA VAL A 100 -3.17 9.78 1.83
C VAL A 100 -3.94 10.68 0.88
N LYS A 101 -3.45 10.86 -0.33
CA LYS A 101 -4.03 11.74 -1.40
C LYS A 101 -4.08 13.23 -1.02
N THR A 102 -3.17 13.66 -0.16
CA THR A 102 -3.02 15.09 0.19
C THR A 102 -1.68 15.63 -0.29
N GLY A 103 -1.35 16.86 0.05
CA GLY A 103 -0.11 17.50 -0.36
C GLY A 103 -0.03 17.76 -1.85
N ASP A 104 1.04 17.31 -2.48
CA ASP A 104 1.27 17.47 -3.92
C ASP A 104 0.79 16.26 -4.76
N TYR A 105 -0.12 15.45 -4.21
CA TYR A 105 -0.74 14.33 -4.92
C TYR A 105 -1.47 14.81 -6.18
N LYS A 106 -1.17 14.15 -7.30
CA LYS A 106 -1.87 14.35 -8.59
C LYS A 106 -1.96 13.02 -9.32
N VAL A 107 -3.15 12.74 -9.83
CA VAL A 107 -3.36 11.58 -10.71
C VAL A 107 -2.54 11.75 -11.99
N PRO A 108 -1.77 10.72 -12.42
CA PRO A 108 -1.06 10.79 -13.70
C PRO A 108 -2.01 11.00 -14.88
N PRO A 109 -1.60 11.75 -15.92
CA PRO A 109 -2.46 12.03 -17.08
C PRO A 109 -3.00 10.77 -17.77
N GLU A 110 -2.18 9.72 -17.87
CA GLU A 110 -2.58 8.43 -18.46
C GLU A 110 -3.67 7.72 -17.65
N VAL A 111 -3.64 7.85 -16.33
CA VAL A 111 -4.68 7.31 -15.43
C VAL A 111 -5.94 8.18 -15.51
N GLN A 112 -5.77 9.50 -15.50
CA GLN A 112 -6.88 10.44 -15.59
C GLN A 112 -7.67 10.23 -16.89
N ALA A 113 -6.99 9.98 -18.01
CA ALA A 113 -7.64 9.69 -19.29
C ALA A 113 -8.54 8.45 -19.24
N ILE A 114 -8.15 7.42 -18.46
CA ILE A 114 -8.98 6.22 -18.25
C ILE A 114 -10.19 6.55 -17.39
N LEU A 115 -9.99 7.33 -16.32
CA LEU A 115 -11.07 7.74 -15.43
C LEU A 115 -12.09 8.68 -16.10
N ASP A 116 -11.66 9.48 -17.07
CA ASP A 116 -12.52 10.41 -17.79
C ASP A 116 -13.20 9.78 -19.02
N ALA A 117 -12.80 8.55 -19.43
CA ALA A 117 -13.38 7.88 -20.57
C ALA A 117 -14.89 7.60 -20.38
N PRO A 118 -15.73 7.72 -21.44
CA PRO A 118 -17.16 7.40 -21.35
C PRO A 118 -17.37 5.95 -20.91
N VAL A 119 -18.36 5.71 -20.05
CA VAL A 119 -18.67 4.36 -19.51
C VAL A 119 -18.99 3.35 -20.60
N ASP A 120 -19.53 3.82 -21.73
CA ASP A 120 -19.93 2.97 -22.87
C ASP A 120 -18.77 2.37 -23.68
N SER A 121 -17.52 2.76 -23.36
CA SER A 121 -16.32 2.25 -24.05
C SER A 121 -15.67 1.04 -23.37
N ILE A 122 -16.17 0.61 -22.22
CA ILE A 122 -15.55 -0.43 -21.38
C ILE A 122 -16.11 -1.83 -21.69
N ASP A 123 -17.28 -1.95 -22.35
CA ASP A 123 -17.99 -3.21 -22.55
C ASP A 123 -17.88 -3.79 -23.99
N THR A 124 -16.74 -3.64 -24.65
CA THR A 124 -16.53 -4.35 -25.92
C THR A 124 -15.16 -5.01 -25.99
N ASN A 125 -15.04 -6.14 -25.26
CA ASN A 125 -14.28 -7.32 -25.72
C ASN A 125 -14.57 -8.52 -24.83
#